data_686158cc838c4b0d399ded7952ad4b86
#
_entry.id   686158cc838c4b0d399ded7952ad4b86
#
_cell.length_a   1.000
_cell.length_b   1.000
_cell.length_c   1.000
_cell.angle_alpha   90.00
_cell.angle_beta   90.00
_cell.angle_gamma   90.00
#
_symmetry.space_group_name_H-M   'P 1'
#
loop_
_entity.id
_entity.type
_entity.pdbx_description
1 polymer ?
#
loop_
_entity_poly.entity_id
_entity_poly.type
_entity_poly.pdbx_seq_one_letter_code
_entity_poly.pdbx_strand_id
1 'polypeptide(L)'
;HQKRAMVSSLQSQGHTVAMTGDGVNDVLALKDADMGIAMGSGSSATRAVAQLVLLDDRFSTLPRVLAEGRRVINNIERVANLFICKAAYALLLILLVGIFGSPFPLLPKQLTLIGSFSIGLPGFFLALAPDTSLVKSGFLKRVLYFSLPAGCTAGIATFIGYEIIRNSAASLDEARTAATIILLALGLSILISISRPLRSWKIGLAAAMALSYIFIMFNKAGQDFFELNLPPTSAWTTIIICSLVGSFIVGVVSQVFIKTLN
;
A
#
# COMPACT_ATOMS: atom_id res chain seq x y z
N HIS A 1 -40.34 -15.25 14.17
CA HIS A 1 -40.56 -13.81 14.44
C HIS A 1 -39.65 -13.25 15.55
N GLN A 2 -39.44 -13.97 16.66
CA GLN A 2 -38.63 -13.49 17.80
C GLN A 2 -37.14 -13.21 17.43
N LYS A 3 -36.47 -14.10 16.69
CA LYS A 3 -35.09 -13.94 16.26
C LYS A 3 -34.91 -12.70 15.37
N ARG A 4 -35.85 -12.43 14.48
CA ARG A 4 -35.86 -11.24 13.62
C ARG A 4 -36.04 -9.95 14.44
N ALA A 5 -36.96 -9.95 15.40
CA ALA A 5 -37.17 -8.81 16.30
C ALA A 5 -35.92 -8.52 17.14
N MET A 6 -35.19 -9.56 17.58
CA MET A 6 -33.92 -9.41 18.32
C MET A 6 -32.83 -8.77 17.44
N VAL A 7 -32.69 -9.22 16.19
CA VAL A 7 -31.75 -8.62 15.23
C VAL A 7 -32.05 -7.13 15.04
N SER A 8 -33.34 -6.82 14.71
CA SER A 8 -33.75 -5.41 14.49
C SER A 8 -33.60 -4.54 15.74
N SER A 9 -33.84 -5.08 16.94
CA SER A 9 -33.63 -4.34 18.20
C SER A 9 -32.16 -4.00 18.44
N LEU A 10 -31.25 -4.92 18.18
CA LEU A 10 -29.81 -4.66 18.32
C LEU A 10 -29.32 -3.66 17.27
N GLN A 11 -29.79 -3.78 16.03
CA GLN A 11 -29.46 -2.83 14.95
C GLN A 11 -29.98 -1.41 15.26
N SER A 12 -31.18 -1.28 15.84
CA SER A 12 -31.72 0.02 16.23
C SER A 12 -30.92 0.71 17.33
N GLN A 13 -30.16 -0.06 18.11
CA GLN A 13 -29.21 0.45 19.11
C GLN A 13 -27.82 0.77 18.51
N GLY A 14 -27.65 0.67 17.19
CA GLY A 14 -26.39 0.97 16.51
C GLY A 14 -25.37 -0.18 16.49
N HIS A 15 -25.78 -1.40 16.87
CA HIS A 15 -24.91 -2.58 16.80
C HIS A 15 -24.89 -3.18 15.39
N THR A 16 -23.73 -3.64 14.95
CA THR A 16 -23.59 -4.53 13.79
C THR A 16 -23.85 -5.96 14.23
N VAL A 17 -24.85 -6.62 13.65
CA VAL A 17 -25.36 -7.91 14.12
C VAL A 17 -24.98 -9.01 13.16
N ALA A 18 -24.26 -10.03 13.64
CA ALA A 18 -24.10 -11.31 12.95
C ALA A 18 -25.08 -12.33 13.51
N MET A 19 -25.82 -13.01 12.62
CA MET A 19 -26.78 -14.04 12.98
C MET A 19 -26.35 -15.39 12.43
N THR A 20 -26.36 -16.42 13.26
CA THR A 20 -26.12 -17.81 12.83
C THR A 20 -27.41 -18.60 12.82
N GLY A 21 -27.60 -19.47 11.82
CA GLY A 21 -28.77 -20.33 11.71
C GLY A 21 -28.54 -21.52 10.78
N ASP A 22 -29.34 -22.58 10.99
CA ASP A 22 -29.27 -23.83 10.23
C ASP A 22 -30.64 -24.21 9.62
N GLY A 23 -31.72 -23.70 10.18
CA GLY A 23 -33.10 -24.06 9.83
C GLY A 23 -33.78 -23.03 8.93
N VAL A 24 -34.82 -23.49 8.20
CA VAL A 24 -35.66 -22.64 7.34
C VAL A 24 -36.28 -21.47 8.11
N ASN A 25 -36.56 -21.66 9.40
CA ASN A 25 -37.12 -20.62 10.28
C ASN A 25 -36.16 -19.44 10.53
N ASP A 26 -34.87 -19.61 10.25
CA ASP A 26 -33.85 -18.60 10.46
C ASP A 26 -33.59 -17.71 9.23
N VAL A 27 -34.12 -18.10 8.07
CA VAL A 27 -33.91 -17.45 6.79
C VAL A 27 -34.14 -15.93 6.85
N LEU A 28 -35.27 -15.51 7.43
CA LEU A 28 -35.61 -14.08 7.53
C LEU A 28 -34.72 -13.33 8.50
N ALA A 29 -34.34 -13.93 9.62
CA ALA A 29 -33.41 -13.31 10.58
C ALA A 29 -31.98 -13.22 10.03
N LEU A 30 -31.54 -14.24 9.30
CA LEU A 30 -30.22 -14.24 8.59
C LEU A 30 -30.19 -13.16 7.51
N LYS A 31 -31.27 -12.98 6.76
CA LYS A 31 -31.34 -11.97 5.70
C LYS A 31 -31.35 -10.54 6.25
N ASP A 32 -32.00 -10.33 7.41
CA ASP A 32 -32.12 -9.01 8.04
C ASP A 32 -30.86 -8.64 8.84
N ALA A 33 -30.05 -9.60 9.25
CA ALA A 33 -28.78 -9.35 9.92
C ALA A 33 -27.75 -8.70 8.98
N ASP A 34 -26.82 -7.91 9.56
CA ASP A 34 -25.71 -7.32 8.79
C ASP A 34 -24.78 -8.41 8.21
N MET A 35 -24.71 -9.56 8.90
CA MET A 35 -24.02 -10.76 8.43
C MET A 35 -24.81 -12.02 8.81
N GLY A 36 -25.38 -12.69 7.83
CA GLY A 36 -26.01 -14.00 7.99
C GLY A 36 -24.97 -15.12 7.80
N ILE A 37 -24.92 -16.05 8.75
CA ILE A 37 -23.99 -17.18 8.77
C ILE A 37 -24.79 -18.48 8.81
N ALA A 38 -24.69 -19.32 7.78
CA ALA A 38 -25.32 -20.62 7.75
C ALA A 38 -24.35 -21.73 8.13
N MET A 39 -24.90 -22.79 8.72
CA MET A 39 -24.17 -24.05 8.91
C MET A 39 -24.14 -24.83 7.60
N GLY A 40 -23.08 -25.60 7.33
CA GLY A 40 -22.93 -26.41 6.12
C GLY A 40 -24.02 -27.48 5.97
N SER A 41 -24.40 -28.12 7.09
CA SER A 41 -25.49 -29.08 7.20
C SER A 41 -26.88 -28.42 7.21
N GLY A 42 -26.96 -27.09 7.26
CA GLY A 42 -28.19 -26.32 7.28
C GLY A 42 -29.00 -26.48 6.00
N SER A 43 -30.28 -25.99 6.04
CA SER A 43 -31.19 -26.06 4.90
C SER A 43 -30.60 -25.33 3.67
N SER A 44 -31.00 -25.78 2.47
CA SER A 44 -30.61 -25.09 1.23
C SER A 44 -31.09 -23.63 1.19
N ALA A 45 -32.24 -23.36 1.76
CA ALA A 45 -32.80 -22.01 1.85
C ALA A 45 -31.96 -21.11 2.76
N THR A 46 -31.47 -21.62 3.90
CA THR A 46 -30.60 -20.90 4.82
C THR A 46 -29.26 -20.57 4.18
N ARG A 47 -28.63 -21.56 3.51
CA ARG A 47 -27.38 -21.38 2.79
C ARG A 47 -27.48 -20.40 1.62
N ALA A 48 -28.62 -20.36 0.95
CA ALA A 48 -28.84 -19.46 -0.18
C ALA A 48 -28.94 -17.98 0.19
N VAL A 49 -29.31 -17.66 1.44
CA VAL A 49 -29.45 -16.27 1.91
C VAL A 49 -28.28 -15.80 2.76
N ALA A 50 -27.45 -16.72 3.25
CA ALA A 50 -26.31 -16.40 4.10
C ALA A 50 -25.15 -15.81 3.29
N GLN A 51 -24.44 -14.84 3.87
CA GLN A 51 -23.22 -14.29 3.32
C GLN A 51 -22.00 -15.17 3.59
N LEU A 52 -22.08 -16.02 4.64
CA LEU A 52 -21.02 -16.96 5.01
C LEU A 52 -21.61 -18.33 5.30
N VAL A 53 -20.95 -19.40 4.86
CA VAL A 53 -21.34 -20.78 5.18
C VAL A 53 -20.18 -21.49 5.89
N LEU A 54 -20.44 -22.02 7.09
CA LEU A 54 -19.49 -22.83 7.86
C LEU A 54 -19.58 -24.28 7.41
N LEU A 55 -18.70 -24.69 6.49
CA LEU A 55 -18.71 -26.03 5.90
C LEU A 55 -18.42 -27.16 6.90
N ASP A 56 -17.71 -26.85 7.96
CA ASP A 56 -17.34 -27.80 9.03
C ASP A 56 -18.36 -27.85 10.18
N ASP A 57 -19.47 -27.11 10.08
CA ASP A 57 -20.51 -26.98 11.09
C ASP A 57 -20.01 -26.56 12.49
N ARG A 58 -18.85 -25.91 12.56
CA ARG A 58 -18.22 -25.54 13.81
C ARG A 58 -18.24 -24.03 14.03
N PHE A 59 -19.02 -23.58 14.99
CA PHE A 59 -19.01 -22.18 15.43
C PHE A 59 -17.62 -21.70 15.88
N SER A 60 -16.81 -22.61 16.44
CA SER A 60 -15.42 -22.32 16.84
C SER A 60 -14.49 -21.91 15.70
N THR A 61 -14.91 -22.06 14.44
CA THR A 61 -14.16 -21.59 13.26
C THR A 61 -14.29 -20.08 13.05
N LEU A 62 -15.35 -19.43 13.55
CA LEU A 62 -15.58 -17.99 13.36
C LEU A 62 -14.44 -17.08 13.81
N PRO A 63 -13.77 -17.28 14.94
CA PRO A 63 -12.60 -16.46 15.30
C PRO A 63 -11.47 -16.50 14.27
N ARG A 64 -11.27 -17.66 13.61
CA ARG A 64 -10.28 -17.80 12.53
C ARG A 64 -10.71 -17.05 11.26
N VAL A 65 -11.98 -17.12 10.91
CA VAL A 65 -12.58 -16.37 9.78
C VAL A 65 -12.41 -14.87 10.02
N LEU A 66 -12.72 -14.39 11.23
CA LEU A 66 -12.55 -12.99 11.61
C LEU A 66 -11.07 -12.54 11.54
N ALA A 67 -10.15 -13.38 12.03
CA ALA A 67 -8.71 -13.12 11.97
C ALA A 67 -8.24 -13.02 10.51
N GLU A 68 -8.72 -13.91 9.63
CA GLU A 68 -8.39 -13.87 8.21
C GLU A 68 -8.97 -12.63 7.52
N GLY A 69 -10.22 -12.26 7.81
CA GLY A 69 -10.81 -11.02 7.31
C GLY A 69 -10.01 -9.77 7.71
N ARG A 70 -9.56 -9.70 8.97
CA ARG A 70 -8.67 -8.62 9.45
C ARG A 70 -7.34 -8.62 8.71
N ARG A 71 -6.73 -9.79 8.50
CA ARG A 71 -5.48 -9.93 7.75
C ARG A 71 -5.63 -9.37 6.34
N VAL A 72 -6.69 -9.75 5.64
CA VAL A 72 -6.94 -9.30 4.26
C VAL A 72 -7.10 -7.78 4.21
N ILE A 73 -7.93 -7.19 5.06
CA ILE A 73 -8.18 -5.73 5.06
C ILE A 73 -6.89 -4.96 5.39
N ASN A 74 -6.13 -5.37 6.42
CA ASN A 74 -4.88 -4.72 6.80
C ASN A 74 -3.83 -4.80 5.70
N ASN A 75 -3.76 -5.93 4.99
CA ASN A 75 -2.82 -6.10 3.88
C ASN A 75 -3.25 -5.28 2.65
N ILE A 76 -4.55 -5.24 2.33
CA ILE A 76 -5.09 -4.38 1.26
C ILE A 76 -4.76 -2.92 1.55
N GLU A 77 -4.89 -2.45 2.79
CA GLU A 77 -4.56 -1.08 3.17
C GLU A 77 -3.09 -0.73 2.89
N ARG A 78 -2.16 -1.64 3.22
CA ARG A 78 -0.73 -1.44 2.92
C ARG A 78 -0.46 -1.37 1.42
N VAL A 79 -1.03 -2.30 0.67
CA VAL A 79 -0.86 -2.35 -0.78
C VAL A 79 -1.49 -1.10 -1.44
N ALA A 80 -2.69 -0.70 -1.01
CA ALA A 80 -3.35 0.51 -1.49
C ALA A 80 -2.50 1.76 -1.25
N ASN A 81 -1.86 1.89 -0.08
CA ASN A 81 -0.94 2.99 0.20
C ASN A 81 0.21 3.07 -0.82
N LEU A 82 0.83 1.93 -1.19
CA LEU A 82 1.91 1.92 -2.19
C LEU A 82 1.42 2.39 -3.56
N PHE A 83 0.26 1.90 -4.00
CA PHE A 83 -0.28 2.25 -5.32
C PHE A 83 -0.74 3.71 -5.38
N ILE A 84 -1.36 4.23 -4.32
CA ILE A 84 -1.81 5.63 -4.27
C ILE A 84 -0.63 6.60 -4.16
N CYS A 85 0.43 6.27 -3.41
CA CYS A 85 1.68 7.03 -3.45
C CYS A 85 2.24 7.13 -4.86
N LYS A 86 2.23 5.99 -5.61
CA LYS A 86 2.66 5.98 -7.03
C LYS A 86 1.81 6.91 -7.88
N ALA A 87 0.50 6.82 -7.77
CA ALA A 87 -0.41 7.68 -8.52
C ALA A 87 -0.18 9.16 -8.18
N ALA A 88 0.03 9.49 -6.90
CA ALA A 88 0.26 10.85 -6.45
C ALA A 88 1.57 11.43 -7.01
N TYR A 89 2.70 10.72 -6.89
CA TYR A 89 3.96 11.24 -7.44
C TYR A 89 3.94 11.29 -8.97
N ALA A 90 3.32 10.32 -9.64
CA ALA A 90 3.26 10.30 -11.10
C ALA A 90 2.42 11.48 -11.64
N LEU A 91 1.24 11.71 -11.06
CA LEU A 91 0.39 12.84 -11.41
C LEU A 91 1.12 14.17 -11.17
N LEU A 92 1.78 14.31 -10.03
CA LEU A 92 2.51 15.51 -9.68
C LEU A 92 3.70 15.76 -10.62
N LEU A 93 4.46 14.72 -10.98
CA LEU A 93 5.55 14.84 -11.96
C LEU A 93 5.03 15.30 -13.33
N ILE A 94 3.89 14.76 -13.80
CA ILE A 94 3.27 15.19 -15.06
C ILE A 94 2.89 16.68 -14.98
N LEU A 95 2.29 17.11 -13.88
CA LEU A 95 1.89 18.51 -13.68
C LEU A 95 3.10 19.44 -13.64
N LEU A 96 4.14 19.09 -12.88
CA LEU A 96 5.37 19.89 -12.78
C LEU A 96 6.08 19.99 -14.12
N VAL A 97 6.24 18.89 -14.85
CA VAL A 97 6.81 18.86 -16.20
C VAL A 97 6.02 19.76 -17.15
N GLY A 98 4.69 19.71 -17.10
CA GLY A 98 3.83 20.57 -17.92
C GLY A 98 3.97 22.06 -17.59
N ILE A 99 4.07 22.41 -16.30
CA ILE A 99 4.22 23.80 -15.82
C ILE A 99 5.61 24.38 -16.20
N PHE A 100 6.67 23.59 -15.99
CA PHE A 100 8.05 24.06 -16.21
C PHE A 100 8.55 23.84 -17.64
N GLY A 101 7.79 23.15 -18.50
CA GLY A 101 8.20 22.84 -19.87
C GLY A 101 9.44 21.94 -19.98
N SER A 102 9.71 21.14 -18.95
CA SER A 102 10.89 20.29 -18.87
C SER A 102 10.67 18.95 -19.58
N PRO A 103 11.73 18.28 -20.08
CA PRO A 103 11.63 16.88 -20.49
C PRO A 103 11.22 15.99 -19.32
N PHE A 104 10.47 14.92 -19.58
CA PHE A 104 10.02 14.03 -18.49
C PHE A 104 11.21 13.37 -17.77
N PRO A 105 11.24 13.35 -16.41
CA PRO A 105 12.41 12.97 -15.64
C PRO A 105 12.67 11.45 -15.59
N LEU A 106 11.82 10.63 -16.17
CA LEU A 106 11.90 9.19 -16.10
C LEU A 106 11.56 8.54 -17.44
N LEU A 107 12.31 7.53 -17.83
CA LEU A 107 11.97 6.68 -18.98
C LEU A 107 10.97 5.59 -18.58
N PRO A 108 10.17 5.04 -19.52
CA PRO A 108 9.23 3.95 -19.23
C PRO A 108 9.87 2.73 -18.57
N LYS A 109 11.10 2.36 -18.98
CA LYS A 109 11.85 1.26 -18.38
C LYS A 109 12.25 1.57 -16.93
N GLN A 110 12.65 2.81 -16.64
CA GLN A 110 12.96 3.27 -15.28
C GLN A 110 11.72 3.29 -14.38
N LEU A 111 10.55 3.70 -14.90
CA LEU A 111 9.28 3.59 -14.18
C LEU A 111 8.91 2.14 -13.86
N THR A 112 9.23 1.20 -14.77
CA THR A 112 9.05 -0.24 -14.52
C THR A 112 9.97 -0.72 -13.42
N LEU A 113 11.25 -0.30 -13.42
CA LEU A 113 12.22 -0.62 -12.38
C LEU A 113 11.71 -0.15 -10.99
N ILE A 114 11.34 1.12 -10.89
CA ILE A 114 10.80 1.71 -9.65
C ILE A 114 9.53 0.97 -9.22
N GLY A 115 8.60 0.75 -10.16
CA GLY A 115 7.34 0.06 -9.89
C GLY A 115 7.54 -1.37 -9.39
N SER A 116 8.50 -2.10 -9.91
CA SER A 116 8.81 -3.47 -9.49
C SER A 116 9.41 -3.52 -8.08
N PHE A 117 10.38 -2.70 -7.78
CA PHE A 117 11.14 -2.79 -6.53
C PHE A 117 10.57 -1.96 -5.37
N SER A 118 9.77 -0.92 -5.64
CA SER A 118 9.12 -0.15 -4.56
C SER A 118 7.66 -0.55 -4.32
N ILE A 119 6.99 -1.21 -5.28
CA ILE A 119 5.55 -1.44 -5.21
C ILE A 119 5.19 -2.91 -5.48
N GLY A 120 5.53 -3.44 -6.66
CA GLY A 120 5.05 -4.74 -7.10
C GLY A 120 5.53 -5.89 -6.23
N LEU A 121 6.83 -6.12 -6.17
CA LEU A 121 7.42 -7.16 -5.33
C LEU A 121 7.14 -6.94 -3.84
N PRO A 122 7.40 -5.75 -3.26
CA PRO A 122 7.07 -5.51 -1.87
C PRO A 122 5.59 -5.65 -1.56
N GLY A 123 4.71 -5.16 -2.43
CA GLY A 123 3.26 -5.26 -2.29
C GLY A 123 2.79 -6.71 -2.24
N PHE A 124 3.33 -7.57 -3.12
CA PHE A 124 3.05 -8.99 -3.10
C PHE A 124 3.41 -9.64 -1.75
N PHE A 125 4.63 -9.42 -1.26
CA PHE A 125 5.04 -9.99 0.03
C PHE A 125 4.27 -9.41 1.22
N LEU A 126 3.94 -8.11 1.18
CA LEU A 126 3.12 -7.48 2.23
C LEU A 126 1.67 -7.98 2.22
N ALA A 127 1.13 -8.36 1.06
CA ALA A 127 -0.20 -8.96 0.96
C ALA A 127 -0.28 -10.35 1.62
N LEU A 128 0.85 -11.03 1.78
CA LEU A 128 0.95 -12.31 2.49
C LEU A 128 1.20 -12.16 4.00
N ALA A 129 1.39 -10.93 4.49
CA ALA A 129 1.74 -10.68 5.89
C ALA A 129 0.66 -11.20 6.86
N PRO A 130 1.04 -11.90 7.95
CA PRO A 130 0.11 -12.35 8.98
C PRO A 130 -0.22 -11.20 9.95
N ASP A 131 -1.12 -10.30 9.57
CA ASP A 131 -1.55 -9.18 10.42
C ASP A 131 -3.03 -9.28 10.74
N THR A 132 -3.34 -9.78 11.92
CA THR A 132 -4.70 -9.96 12.45
C THR A 132 -5.12 -8.86 13.41
N SER A 133 -4.40 -7.73 13.45
CA SER A 133 -4.74 -6.59 14.32
C SER A 133 -6.13 -6.03 14.00
N LEU A 134 -6.73 -5.35 14.98
CA LEU A 134 -8.05 -4.77 14.81
C LEU A 134 -8.07 -3.78 13.64
N VAL A 135 -9.03 -3.98 12.75
CA VAL A 135 -9.28 -3.07 11.64
C VAL A 135 -9.92 -1.78 12.17
N LYS A 136 -9.34 -0.64 11.83
CA LYS A 136 -9.90 0.66 12.17
C LYS A 136 -10.86 1.13 11.08
N SER A 137 -11.89 1.88 11.46
CA SER A 137 -12.83 2.49 10.51
C SER A 137 -12.17 3.55 9.64
N GLY A 138 -12.81 3.95 8.55
CA GLY A 138 -12.34 5.04 7.69
C GLY A 138 -11.14 4.67 6.80
N PHE A 139 -11.14 3.49 6.20
CA PHE A 139 -10.10 2.98 5.30
C PHE A 139 -9.61 4.01 4.28
N LEU A 140 -10.52 4.59 3.49
CA LEU A 140 -10.16 5.55 2.45
C LEU A 140 -9.47 6.80 3.01
N LYS A 141 -9.99 7.34 4.13
CA LYS A 141 -9.40 8.50 4.80
C LYS A 141 -7.98 8.19 5.26
N ARG A 142 -7.75 7.03 5.87
CA ARG A 142 -6.41 6.62 6.33
C ARG A 142 -5.43 6.49 5.18
N VAL A 143 -5.84 5.81 4.11
CA VAL A 143 -4.99 5.62 2.94
C VAL A 143 -4.63 6.97 2.30
N LEU A 144 -5.60 7.84 2.04
CA LEU A 144 -5.35 9.13 1.41
C LEU A 144 -4.53 10.08 2.30
N TYR A 145 -4.78 10.08 3.61
CA TYR A 145 -4.09 10.96 4.56
C TYR A 145 -2.59 10.69 4.65
N PHE A 146 -2.17 9.44 4.46
CA PHE A 146 -0.75 9.07 4.37
C PHE A 146 -0.21 9.19 2.94
N SER A 147 -0.91 8.60 1.96
CA SER A 147 -0.36 8.38 0.63
C SER A 147 -0.21 9.65 -0.19
N LEU A 148 -1.14 10.61 -0.05
CA LEU A 148 -1.04 11.86 -0.81
C LEU A 148 0.17 12.68 -0.38
N PRO A 149 0.38 13.02 0.92
CA PRO A 149 1.56 13.78 1.32
C PRO A 149 2.87 13.04 1.03
N ALA A 150 2.93 11.72 1.27
CA ALA A 150 4.12 10.93 1.01
C ALA A 150 4.45 10.86 -0.49
N GLY A 151 3.46 10.61 -1.34
CA GLY A 151 3.62 10.60 -2.79
C GLY A 151 3.98 11.98 -3.36
N CYS A 152 3.32 13.02 -2.89
CA CYS A 152 3.68 14.41 -3.29
C CYS A 152 5.12 14.76 -2.89
N THR A 153 5.54 14.40 -1.68
CA THR A 153 6.94 14.59 -1.24
C THR A 153 7.91 13.87 -2.18
N ALA A 154 7.61 12.62 -2.54
CA ALA A 154 8.44 11.86 -3.46
C ALA A 154 8.50 12.51 -4.85
N GLY A 155 7.38 12.98 -5.38
CA GLY A 155 7.33 13.68 -6.67
C GLY A 155 8.11 14.99 -6.67
N ILE A 156 7.91 15.83 -5.64
CA ILE A 156 8.59 17.14 -5.52
C ILE A 156 10.11 16.95 -5.38
N ALA A 157 10.56 16.09 -4.46
CA ALA A 157 11.99 15.87 -4.23
C ALA A 157 12.68 15.28 -5.49
N THR A 158 12.00 14.39 -6.19
CA THR A 158 12.50 13.84 -7.46
C THR A 158 12.59 14.92 -8.54
N PHE A 159 11.58 15.74 -8.69
CA PHE A 159 11.57 16.82 -9.69
C PHE A 159 12.64 17.86 -9.41
N ILE A 160 12.77 18.30 -8.16
CA ILE A 160 13.80 19.26 -7.74
C ILE A 160 15.21 18.72 -8.02
N GLY A 161 15.47 17.47 -7.59
CA GLY A 161 16.77 16.83 -7.84
C GLY A 161 17.07 16.68 -9.33
N TYR A 162 16.08 16.28 -10.11
CA TYR A 162 16.17 16.19 -11.57
C TYR A 162 16.53 17.55 -12.20
N GLU A 163 15.81 18.64 -11.87
CA GLU A 163 16.03 19.96 -12.45
C GLU A 163 17.41 20.54 -12.08
N ILE A 164 17.85 20.37 -10.83
CA ILE A 164 19.18 20.82 -10.39
C ILE A 164 20.27 20.10 -11.20
N ILE A 165 20.16 18.78 -11.36
CA ILE A 165 21.18 17.97 -12.04
C ILE A 165 21.13 18.23 -13.56
N ARG A 166 19.94 18.32 -14.16
CA ARG A 166 19.77 18.64 -15.58
C ARG A 166 20.36 20.01 -15.97
N ASN A 167 20.24 21.00 -15.09
CA ASN A 167 20.80 22.33 -15.30
C ASN A 167 22.28 22.46 -14.94
N SER A 168 22.90 21.35 -14.48
CA SER A 168 24.34 21.24 -14.29
C SER A 168 25.04 20.69 -15.55
N ALA A 169 26.27 20.29 -15.45
CA ALA A 169 27.04 19.71 -16.56
C ALA A 169 26.65 18.25 -16.92
N ALA A 170 25.56 17.71 -16.35
CA ALA A 170 25.11 16.35 -16.61
C ALA A 170 24.29 16.25 -17.90
N SER A 171 24.38 15.11 -18.58
CA SER A 171 23.51 14.79 -19.71
C SER A 171 22.06 14.53 -19.24
N LEU A 172 21.10 14.60 -20.18
CA LEU A 172 19.69 14.33 -19.89
C LEU A 172 19.48 12.93 -19.31
N ASP A 173 20.20 11.93 -19.79
CA ASP A 173 20.05 10.54 -19.35
C ASP A 173 20.68 10.32 -17.98
N GLU A 174 21.76 11.00 -17.65
CA GLU A 174 22.34 11.04 -16.29
C GLU A 174 21.37 11.71 -15.31
N ALA A 175 20.71 12.80 -15.70
CA ALA A 175 19.72 13.46 -14.87
C ALA A 175 18.48 12.58 -14.64
N ARG A 176 18.03 11.81 -15.63
CA ARG A 176 16.96 10.81 -15.52
C ARG A 176 17.35 9.67 -14.60
N THR A 177 18.58 9.19 -14.69
CA THR A 177 19.09 8.16 -13.78
C THR A 177 19.14 8.69 -12.35
N ALA A 178 19.57 9.91 -12.13
CA ALA A 178 19.56 10.55 -10.82
C ALA A 178 18.14 10.67 -10.25
N ALA A 179 17.15 11.08 -11.06
CA ALA A 179 15.74 11.10 -10.69
C ALA A 179 15.24 9.70 -10.28
N THR A 180 15.65 8.67 -11.04
CA THR A 180 15.32 7.27 -10.74
C THR A 180 15.89 6.84 -9.37
N ILE A 181 17.11 7.21 -9.05
CA ILE A 181 17.75 6.90 -7.76
C ILE A 181 16.99 7.58 -6.61
N ILE A 182 16.70 8.88 -6.75
CA ILE A 182 15.96 9.65 -5.74
C ILE A 182 14.59 9.02 -5.49
N LEU A 183 13.83 8.77 -6.57
CA LEU A 183 12.46 8.25 -6.45
C LEU A 183 12.45 6.84 -5.86
N LEU A 184 13.43 6.02 -6.15
CA LEU A 184 13.54 4.70 -5.56
C LEU A 184 13.90 4.75 -4.08
N ALA A 185 14.84 5.63 -3.68
CA ALA A 185 15.17 5.83 -2.27
C ALA A 185 13.93 6.28 -1.47
N LEU A 186 13.13 7.19 -2.03
CA LEU A 186 11.87 7.63 -1.43
C LEU A 186 10.81 6.52 -1.42
N GLY A 187 10.72 5.72 -2.48
CA GLY A 187 9.86 4.54 -2.54
C GLY A 187 10.20 3.52 -1.45
N LEU A 188 11.47 3.28 -1.19
CA LEU A 188 11.92 2.42 -0.07
C LEU A 188 11.58 3.04 1.29
N SER A 189 11.69 4.35 1.45
CA SER A 189 11.29 5.06 2.68
C SER A 189 9.79 4.94 2.94
N ILE A 190 8.96 5.06 1.90
CA ILE A 190 7.51 4.83 1.95
C ILE A 190 7.23 3.38 2.32
N LEU A 191 7.91 2.41 1.68
CA LEU A 191 7.77 0.99 1.97
C LEU A 191 8.06 0.67 3.44
N ILE A 192 9.16 1.20 4.01
CA ILE A 192 9.53 1.04 5.40
C ILE A 192 8.46 1.64 6.33
N SER A 193 7.93 2.82 5.99
CA SER A 193 6.90 3.51 6.76
C SER A 193 5.59 2.71 6.83
N ILE A 194 5.14 2.14 5.72
CA ILE A 194 3.92 1.33 5.61
C ILE A 194 4.10 -0.05 6.26
N SER A 195 5.33 -0.56 6.28
CA SER A 195 5.63 -1.89 6.81
C SER A 195 5.60 -1.97 8.34
N ARG A 196 5.39 -0.87 9.04
CA ARG A 196 5.33 -0.85 10.51
C ARG A 196 4.16 -1.69 11.05
N PRO A 197 4.33 -2.39 12.21
CA PRO A 197 5.57 -2.56 12.97
C PRO A 197 6.61 -3.36 12.17
N LEU A 198 7.87 -2.91 12.29
CA LEU A 198 9.00 -3.51 11.58
C LEU A 198 9.36 -4.85 12.24
N ARG A 199 9.05 -5.94 11.56
CA ARG A 199 9.54 -7.28 11.89
C ARG A 199 10.78 -7.58 11.05
N SER A 200 11.64 -8.48 11.50
CA SER A 200 12.90 -8.83 10.83
C SER A 200 12.76 -9.15 9.34
N TRP A 201 11.72 -9.91 8.96
CA TRP A 201 11.47 -10.26 7.56
C TRP A 201 11.10 -9.05 6.68
N LYS A 202 10.42 -8.03 7.23
CA LYS A 202 10.06 -6.81 6.51
C LYS A 202 11.28 -5.91 6.29
N ILE A 203 12.19 -5.88 7.26
CA ILE A 203 13.50 -5.22 7.11
C ILE A 203 14.31 -5.96 6.05
N GLY A 204 14.32 -7.29 6.11
CA GLY A 204 14.96 -8.13 5.09
C GLY A 204 14.40 -7.90 3.69
N LEU A 205 13.07 -7.74 3.57
CA LEU A 205 12.42 -7.41 2.29
C LEU A 205 12.89 -6.06 1.75
N ALA A 206 12.87 -5.01 2.57
CA ALA A 206 13.33 -3.68 2.16
C ALA A 206 14.81 -3.69 1.79
N ALA A 207 15.65 -4.38 2.57
CA ALA A 207 17.08 -4.56 2.27
C ALA A 207 17.31 -5.34 0.96
N ALA A 208 16.53 -6.41 0.72
CA ALA A 208 16.61 -7.18 -0.52
C ALA A 208 16.24 -6.31 -1.74
N MET A 209 15.21 -5.47 -1.64
CA MET A 209 14.84 -4.54 -2.71
C MET A 209 15.94 -3.51 -2.96
N ALA A 210 16.52 -2.93 -1.90
CA ALA A 210 17.63 -1.98 -2.01
C ALA A 210 18.87 -2.62 -2.65
N LEU A 211 19.27 -3.82 -2.19
CA LEU A 211 20.43 -4.54 -2.73
C LEU A 211 20.23 -4.94 -4.19
N SER A 212 19.04 -5.42 -4.55
CA SER A 212 18.71 -5.76 -5.94
C SER A 212 18.80 -4.54 -6.85
N TYR A 213 18.35 -3.39 -6.39
CA TYR A 213 18.45 -2.15 -7.14
C TYR A 213 19.93 -1.71 -7.29
N ILE A 214 20.70 -1.75 -6.21
CA ILE A 214 22.16 -1.44 -6.26
C ILE A 214 22.84 -2.39 -7.25
N PHE A 215 22.53 -3.68 -7.19
CA PHE A 215 23.08 -4.66 -8.14
C PHE A 215 22.75 -4.31 -9.60
N ILE A 216 21.50 -3.97 -9.91
CA ILE A 216 21.07 -3.56 -11.26
C ILE A 216 21.80 -2.31 -11.71
N MET A 217 21.96 -1.34 -10.80
CA MET A 217 22.60 -0.05 -11.08
C MET A 217 24.10 -0.17 -11.41
N PHE A 218 24.79 -1.14 -10.81
CA PHE A 218 26.23 -1.37 -11.06
C PHE A 218 26.51 -2.53 -12.03
N ASN A 219 25.50 -3.25 -12.49
CA ASN A 219 25.65 -4.30 -13.49
C ASN A 219 25.38 -3.75 -14.89
N LYS A 220 26.32 -3.98 -15.82
CA LYS A 220 26.22 -3.45 -17.19
C LYS A 220 24.95 -3.90 -17.91
N ALA A 221 24.56 -5.17 -17.79
CA ALA A 221 23.31 -5.68 -18.40
C ALA A 221 22.08 -4.98 -17.81
N GLY A 222 22.06 -4.66 -16.52
CA GLY A 222 21.01 -3.88 -15.87
C GLY A 222 20.97 -2.43 -16.35
N GLN A 223 22.14 -1.79 -16.47
CA GLN A 223 22.26 -0.45 -17.00
C GLN A 223 21.72 -0.37 -18.44
N ASP A 224 22.16 -1.26 -19.31
CA ASP A 224 21.76 -1.30 -20.72
C ASP A 224 20.26 -1.58 -20.87
N PHE A 225 19.71 -2.51 -20.06
CA PHE A 225 18.30 -2.86 -20.11
C PHE A 225 17.36 -1.73 -19.64
N PHE A 226 17.71 -1.08 -18.52
CA PHE A 226 16.92 0.00 -17.94
C PHE A 226 17.36 1.39 -18.38
N GLU A 227 18.31 1.50 -19.32
CA GLU A 227 18.83 2.77 -19.84
C GLU A 227 19.34 3.68 -18.72
N LEU A 228 20.18 3.12 -17.82
CA LEU A 228 20.76 3.82 -16.68
C LEU A 228 22.17 4.32 -17.03
N ASN A 229 22.33 5.64 -17.10
CA ASN A 229 23.63 6.29 -17.22
C ASN A 229 24.02 6.88 -15.88
N LEU A 230 25.11 6.38 -15.28
CA LEU A 230 25.52 6.81 -13.95
C LEU A 230 25.81 8.32 -13.91
N PRO A 231 25.18 9.05 -12.97
CA PRO A 231 25.38 10.49 -12.87
C PRO A 231 26.82 10.83 -12.46
N PRO A 232 27.34 12.01 -12.86
CA PRO A 232 28.68 12.46 -12.50
C PRO A 232 28.83 12.61 -10.97
N THR A 233 30.05 12.57 -10.48
CA THR A 233 30.36 12.65 -9.04
C THR A 233 29.75 13.87 -8.35
N SER A 234 29.68 15.01 -9.06
CA SER A 234 29.06 16.25 -8.57
C SER A 234 27.55 16.13 -8.31
N ALA A 235 26.86 15.25 -9.02
CA ALA A 235 25.41 15.06 -8.86
C ALA A 235 25.04 14.26 -7.59
N TRP A 236 25.95 13.46 -7.04
CA TRP A 236 25.67 12.62 -5.88
C TRP A 236 25.30 13.40 -4.63
N THR A 237 25.86 14.58 -4.43
CA THR A 237 25.49 15.46 -3.31
C THR A 237 24.01 15.85 -3.38
N THR A 238 23.52 16.24 -4.56
CA THR A 238 22.10 16.58 -4.79
C THR A 238 21.22 15.34 -4.60
N ILE A 239 21.61 14.19 -5.14
CA ILE A 239 20.88 12.91 -4.99
C ILE A 239 20.72 12.57 -3.50
N ILE A 240 21.81 12.62 -2.73
CA ILE A 240 21.81 12.28 -1.30
C ILE A 240 20.95 13.27 -0.52
N ILE A 241 21.10 14.57 -0.75
CA ILE A 241 20.32 15.60 -0.04
C ILE A 241 18.82 15.43 -0.33
N CYS A 242 18.41 15.34 -1.59
CA CYS A 242 17.00 15.18 -1.97
C CYS A 242 16.41 13.88 -1.39
N SER A 243 17.17 12.77 -1.42
CA SER A 243 16.75 11.49 -0.87
C SER A 243 16.63 11.54 0.66
N LEU A 244 17.57 12.13 1.38
CA LEU A 244 17.52 12.24 2.85
C LEU A 244 16.43 13.19 3.32
N VAL A 245 16.33 14.38 2.74
CA VAL A 245 15.28 15.36 3.10
C VAL A 245 13.91 14.80 2.79
N GLY A 246 13.70 14.23 1.60
CA GLY A 246 12.44 13.60 1.24
C GLY A 246 12.09 12.42 2.15
N SER A 247 13.06 11.56 2.48
CA SER A 247 12.85 10.43 3.41
C SER A 247 12.53 10.90 4.82
N PHE A 248 13.14 11.98 5.29
CA PHE A 248 12.82 12.60 6.57
C PHE A 248 11.37 13.11 6.59
N ILE A 249 10.94 13.84 5.55
CA ILE A 249 9.56 14.34 5.43
C ILE A 249 8.56 13.17 5.40
N VAL A 250 8.82 12.12 4.62
CA VAL A 250 7.98 10.90 4.61
C VAL A 250 7.91 10.28 6.00
N GLY A 251 9.03 10.24 6.74
CA GLY A 251 9.07 9.77 8.12
C GLY A 251 8.20 10.61 9.06
N VAL A 252 8.23 11.93 8.95
CA VAL A 252 7.38 12.86 9.71
C VAL A 252 5.90 12.64 9.36
N VAL A 253 5.56 12.57 8.07
CA VAL A 253 4.19 12.26 7.60
C VAL A 253 3.69 10.97 8.24
N SER A 254 4.52 9.92 8.25
CA SER A 254 4.18 8.64 8.86
C SER A 254 3.93 8.75 10.37
N GLN A 255 4.73 9.54 11.09
CA GLN A 255 4.54 9.75 12.54
C GLN A 255 3.28 10.56 12.86
N VAL A 256 3.02 11.62 12.09
CA VAL A 256 1.79 12.43 12.22
C VAL A 256 0.57 11.55 11.95
N PHE A 257 0.61 10.74 10.90
CA PHE A 257 -0.44 9.78 10.57
C PHE A 257 -0.74 8.83 11.73
N ILE A 258 0.30 8.23 12.34
CA ILE A 258 0.14 7.32 13.48
C ILE A 258 -0.49 8.06 14.69
N LYS A 259 -0.10 9.30 14.97
CA LYS A 259 -0.63 10.06 16.11
C LYS A 259 -2.07 10.55 15.92
N THR A 260 -2.47 10.88 14.70
CA THR A 260 -3.78 11.48 14.41
C THR A 260 -4.89 10.43 14.29
N LEU A 261 -4.55 9.20 13.95
CA LEU A 261 -5.51 8.13 13.66
C LEU A 261 -5.45 6.95 14.67
N ASN A 262 -4.63 7.06 15.71
CA ASN A 262 -4.64 6.22 16.88
C ASN A 262 -5.38 6.87 18.02
#